data_8339f3b30b224eee62f65c5f3141532d
#
_entry.id   8339f3b30b224eee62f65c5f3141532d
#
_cell.length_a   1.000
_cell.length_b   1.000
_cell.length_c   1.000
_cell.angle_alpha   90.00
_cell.angle_beta   90.00
_cell.angle_gamma   90.00
#
_symmetry.space_group_name_H-M   'P 1'
#
loop_
_entity.id
_entity.type
_entity.pdbx_description
1 polymer ?
#
loop_
_entity_poly.entity_id
_entity_poly.type
_entity_poly.pdbx_seq_one_letter_code
_entity_poly.pdbx_strand_id
1 'polypeptide(L)'
;MVSRAINSIARVSVLMPTFEQAHFVGRALDSLLAQSLADWEAVVIDDGSLDHTLEAVAPWLADRRIRYVRLARNAGLGVALNVGMSQSRAPLVAYLPSDDVYYHEHLEQLAACLGKDPEAVLACSGVRHHYNRSAPGQIPGSWLQLVQCMHRRTPDRWTERPELESDDLERLFWSRLRARGTVVASGNVSCEWVDHPAQRHKLMQEPTGGINPFRRHYRVVHPLRFHTSVGNAIDEPGQYRHMRERPDTPLASTGLKILLVGELAYNADRVLALEEQGHALYGLWTRTPYWFNAVGPMPFGHVEDLPHENWRDAVRQVQPDVIYAQLNWQAVPFAHEVLMATPGIPFVWHFKEGPFICLEKGSWPQLVDLYRYADGRIFNNPEMRDWFETAVPGLSQSRPVHLLDGDLPKRDWFAGGTSALLSGADGAVHTVVPGRPIGLHPPHIGELAAQDVHLHFYGDFTHGQWREWIDTSRELAPRHLHLHANVDQERWVEEFSRYDAGWLHAFTSMNGGEIRRASWDDLNYPARIATLAVAGVPMIQRANPGAIVAAQSLAQRLGIGVFYDSILDLAEQLKDRSRMQQLRAQVWARRHEFSFDHHVPELVAFFRRVIAAAASGPRKAG
;
A
#
# COMPACT_ATOMS: atom_id res chain seq x y z
N MET A 1 -60.68 24.18 -17.32
CA MET A 1 -59.90 23.10 -17.97
C MET A 1 -58.63 22.90 -17.19
N VAL A 2 -58.60 21.87 -16.35
CA VAL A 2 -57.42 21.52 -15.59
C VAL A 2 -56.53 20.66 -16.51
N SER A 3 -55.46 21.25 -17.04
CA SER A 3 -54.45 20.53 -17.81
C SER A 3 -53.83 19.50 -16.90
N ARG A 4 -54.08 18.20 -17.15
CA ARG A 4 -53.30 17.09 -16.65
C ARG A 4 -51.87 17.28 -17.18
N ALA A 5 -50.94 17.73 -16.34
CA ALA A 5 -49.51 17.62 -16.61
C ALA A 5 -49.21 16.12 -16.78
N ILE A 6 -49.07 15.69 -18.02
CA ILE A 6 -48.49 14.41 -18.35
C ILE A 6 -47.08 14.47 -17.77
N ASN A 7 -46.75 13.64 -16.77
CA ASN A 7 -45.39 13.42 -16.31
C ASN A 7 -44.62 12.76 -17.46
N SER A 8 -44.13 13.55 -18.42
CA SER A 8 -43.22 13.04 -19.45
C SER A 8 -41.92 12.68 -18.78
N ILE A 9 -41.45 11.46 -19.02
CA ILE A 9 -40.11 11.03 -18.59
C ILE A 9 -39.11 11.90 -19.34
N ALA A 10 -38.16 12.52 -18.61
CA ALA A 10 -37.11 13.33 -19.21
C ALA A 10 -36.28 12.50 -20.24
N ARG A 11 -35.71 13.17 -21.21
CA ARG A 11 -34.89 12.53 -22.24
C ARG A 11 -33.53 12.06 -21.71
N VAL A 12 -32.94 12.86 -20.80
CA VAL A 12 -31.60 12.60 -20.23
C VAL A 12 -31.68 12.67 -18.71
N SER A 13 -31.11 11.67 -18.02
CA SER A 13 -30.81 11.76 -16.60
C SER A 13 -29.33 12.14 -16.41
N VAL A 14 -29.08 13.24 -15.72
CA VAL A 14 -27.73 13.69 -15.38
C VAL A 14 -27.42 13.25 -13.94
N LEU A 15 -26.39 12.45 -13.74
CA LEU A 15 -25.92 12.01 -12.43
C LEU A 15 -24.76 12.88 -11.99
N MET A 16 -24.90 13.53 -10.83
CA MET A 16 -23.88 14.41 -10.25
C MET A 16 -23.40 13.85 -8.92
N PRO A 17 -22.40 12.98 -8.92
CA PRO A 17 -21.77 12.56 -7.66
C PRO A 17 -20.98 13.72 -7.06
N THR A 18 -21.09 13.89 -5.73
CA THR A 18 -20.37 14.92 -4.99
C THR A 18 -19.92 14.39 -3.63
N PHE A 19 -18.73 14.80 -3.19
CA PHE A 19 -18.20 14.54 -1.85
C PHE A 19 -17.23 15.65 -1.46
N GLU A 20 -17.57 16.44 -0.43
CA GLU A 20 -16.76 17.56 0.08
C GLU A 20 -16.33 18.56 -1.01
N GLN A 21 -17.27 18.93 -1.89
CA GLN A 21 -17.02 19.82 -3.02
C GLN A 21 -17.94 21.05 -3.03
N ALA A 22 -18.29 21.59 -1.86
CA ALA A 22 -19.14 22.76 -1.72
C ALA A 22 -18.70 23.96 -2.59
N HIS A 23 -17.38 24.14 -2.78
CA HIS A 23 -16.84 25.25 -3.57
C HIS A 23 -16.92 25.06 -5.09
N PHE A 24 -17.23 23.87 -5.58
CA PHE A 24 -17.31 23.56 -7.00
C PHE A 24 -18.75 23.37 -7.50
N VAL A 25 -19.60 22.75 -6.69
CA VAL A 25 -20.90 22.23 -7.11
C VAL A 25 -21.84 23.31 -7.73
N GLY A 26 -21.78 24.53 -7.26
CA GLY A 26 -22.57 25.63 -7.82
C GLY A 26 -22.26 25.90 -9.29
N ARG A 27 -20.98 25.92 -9.64
CA ARG A 27 -20.49 26.11 -11.01
C ARG A 27 -20.94 24.99 -11.95
N ALA A 28 -20.91 23.75 -11.46
CA ALA A 28 -21.39 22.59 -12.20
C ALA A 28 -22.90 22.69 -12.45
N LEU A 29 -23.68 23.03 -11.43
CA LEU A 29 -25.15 23.20 -11.55
C LEU A 29 -25.54 24.37 -12.46
N ASP A 30 -24.84 25.49 -12.43
CA ASP A 30 -25.06 26.61 -13.38
C ASP A 30 -24.81 26.14 -14.82
N SER A 31 -23.78 25.35 -15.06
CA SER A 31 -23.48 24.81 -16.39
C SER A 31 -24.56 23.85 -16.90
N LEU A 32 -25.22 23.14 -15.99
CA LEU A 32 -26.36 22.27 -16.32
C LEU A 32 -27.61 23.05 -16.63
N LEU A 33 -27.91 24.10 -15.87
CA LEU A 33 -29.05 24.97 -16.14
C LEU A 33 -28.93 25.71 -17.48
N ALA A 34 -27.69 25.97 -17.90
CA ALA A 34 -27.40 26.65 -19.17
C ALA A 34 -27.46 25.73 -20.40
N GLN A 35 -27.84 24.47 -20.28
CA GLN A 35 -27.86 23.54 -21.42
C GLN A 35 -28.96 23.92 -22.45
N SER A 36 -28.63 23.82 -23.75
CA SER A 36 -29.54 24.01 -24.86
C SER A 36 -30.67 22.97 -24.88
N LEU A 37 -30.36 21.73 -24.52
CA LEU A 37 -31.36 20.68 -24.30
C LEU A 37 -32.05 20.93 -22.94
N ALA A 38 -33.35 21.28 -22.97
CA ALA A 38 -34.10 21.55 -21.75
C ALA A 38 -34.73 20.31 -21.09
N ASP A 39 -34.87 19.22 -21.84
CA ASP A 39 -35.55 17.98 -21.40
C ASP A 39 -34.60 17.01 -20.68
N TRP A 40 -34.20 17.39 -19.47
CA TRP A 40 -33.36 16.59 -18.59
C TRP A 40 -33.88 16.58 -17.15
N GLU A 41 -33.54 15.57 -16.40
CA GLU A 41 -33.59 15.50 -14.94
C GLU A 41 -32.16 15.34 -14.38
N ALA A 42 -31.92 15.83 -13.18
CA ALA A 42 -30.65 15.66 -12.50
C ALA A 42 -30.83 15.08 -11.11
N VAL A 43 -29.91 14.20 -10.74
CA VAL A 43 -29.78 13.70 -9.39
C VAL A 43 -28.38 14.09 -8.88
N VAL A 44 -28.37 14.95 -7.87
CA VAL A 44 -27.14 15.26 -7.11
C VAL A 44 -27.02 14.23 -5.99
N ILE A 45 -25.99 13.43 -6.03
CA ILE A 45 -25.75 12.35 -5.05
C ILE A 45 -24.59 12.77 -4.15
N ASP A 46 -24.91 13.21 -2.94
CA ASP A 46 -23.94 13.54 -1.91
C ASP A 46 -23.51 12.26 -1.17
N ASP A 47 -22.30 11.84 -1.39
CA ASP A 47 -21.72 10.64 -0.80
C ASP A 47 -21.26 10.85 0.65
N GLY A 48 -22.11 11.51 1.47
CA GLY A 48 -21.89 11.68 2.91
C GLY A 48 -20.90 12.80 3.25
N SER A 49 -20.94 13.93 2.55
CA SER A 49 -20.11 15.11 2.84
C SER A 49 -20.32 15.64 4.26
N LEU A 50 -19.26 16.17 4.86
CA LEU A 50 -19.29 16.85 6.17
C LEU A 50 -19.04 18.35 6.06
N ASP A 51 -18.72 18.84 4.88
CA ASP A 51 -18.62 20.27 4.56
C ASP A 51 -20.00 20.91 4.29
N HIS A 52 -20.00 22.12 3.77
CA HIS A 52 -21.21 22.89 3.44
C HIS A 52 -21.84 22.51 2.08
N THR A 53 -21.65 21.28 1.60
CA THR A 53 -22.17 20.85 0.28
C THR A 53 -23.69 20.99 0.17
N LEU A 54 -24.45 20.63 1.22
CA LEU A 54 -25.91 20.76 1.21
C LEU A 54 -26.34 22.24 1.06
N GLU A 55 -25.75 23.12 1.83
CA GLU A 55 -26.00 24.56 1.77
C GLU A 55 -25.62 25.14 0.40
N ALA A 56 -24.51 24.66 -0.16
CA ALA A 56 -24.05 25.05 -1.49
C ALA A 56 -25.00 24.60 -2.59
N VAL A 57 -25.65 23.45 -2.49
CA VAL A 57 -26.62 22.94 -3.48
C VAL A 57 -28.02 23.58 -3.33
N ALA A 58 -28.39 24.00 -2.13
CA ALA A 58 -29.75 24.45 -1.80
C ALA A 58 -30.38 25.48 -2.78
N PRO A 59 -29.68 26.52 -3.30
CA PRO A 59 -30.26 27.47 -4.25
C PRO A 59 -30.80 26.82 -5.53
N TRP A 60 -30.14 25.78 -6.03
CA TRP A 60 -30.54 25.11 -7.29
C TRP A 60 -31.68 24.12 -7.11
N LEU A 61 -32.01 23.69 -5.89
CA LEU A 61 -33.13 22.79 -5.60
C LEU A 61 -34.50 23.45 -5.84
N ALA A 62 -34.54 24.74 -6.12
CA ALA A 62 -35.75 25.43 -6.60
C ALA A 62 -36.16 24.94 -7.99
N ASP A 63 -35.23 24.46 -8.82
CA ASP A 63 -35.56 23.83 -10.10
C ASP A 63 -36.02 22.38 -9.87
N ARG A 64 -37.28 22.10 -10.25
CA ARG A 64 -37.91 20.77 -10.03
C ARG A 64 -37.26 19.63 -10.80
N ARG A 65 -36.40 19.92 -11.75
CA ARG A 65 -35.62 18.93 -12.48
C ARG A 65 -34.42 18.39 -11.65
N ILE A 66 -34.01 19.14 -10.61
CA ILE A 66 -32.87 18.82 -9.77
C ILE A 66 -33.35 18.18 -8.46
N ARG A 67 -32.84 16.98 -8.17
CA ARG A 67 -33.10 16.28 -6.91
C ARG A 67 -31.80 16.07 -6.18
N TYR A 68 -31.82 16.15 -4.86
CA TYR A 68 -30.68 15.90 -3.99
C TYR A 68 -30.93 14.65 -3.17
N VAL A 69 -29.93 13.76 -3.18
CA VAL A 69 -29.93 12.51 -2.40
C VAL A 69 -28.64 12.47 -1.61
N ARG A 70 -28.72 12.32 -0.29
CA ARG A 70 -27.56 12.24 0.57
C ARG A 70 -27.43 10.84 1.17
N LEU A 71 -26.22 10.28 1.09
CA LEU A 71 -25.88 9.04 1.78
C LEU A 71 -25.49 9.33 3.23
N ALA A 72 -25.71 8.37 4.12
CA ALA A 72 -25.40 8.54 5.54
C ALA A 72 -23.91 8.68 5.83
N ARG A 73 -23.07 8.12 4.96
CA ARG A 73 -21.60 8.15 5.02
C ARG A 73 -21.01 7.96 3.64
N ASN A 74 -19.73 8.25 3.48
CA ASN A 74 -19.04 7.98 2.22
C ASN A 74 -19.05 6.48 1.91
N ALA A 75 -19.68 6.11 0.82
CA ALA A 75 -19.84 4.74 0.34
C ALA A 75 -19.03 4.45 -0.94
N GLY A 76 -18.50 5.50 -1.58
CA GLY A 76 -17.69 5.42 -2.79
C GLY A 76 -18.44 5.77 -4.07
N LEU A 77 -17.68 6.21 -5.09
CA LEU A 77 -18.18 6.70 -6.36
C LEU A 77 -19.16 5.71 -7.03
N GLY A 78 -18.81 4.41 -7.04
CA GLY A 78 -19.67 3.39 -7.66
C GLY A 78 -21.03 3.28 -6.99
N VAL A 79 -21.10 3.33 -5.65
CA VAL A 79 -22.37 3.32 -4.90
C VAL A 79 -23.16 4.59 -5.20
N ALA A 80 -22.52 5.76 -5.15
CA ALA A 80 -23.19 7.04 -5.45
C ALA A 80 -23.82 7.03 -6.86
N LEU A 81 -23.09 6.56 -7.87
CA LEU A 81 -23.59 6.45 -9.23
C LEU A 81 -24.73 5.41 -9.37
N ASN A 82 -24.65 4.27 -8.71
CA ASN A 82 -25.73 3.27 -8.69
C ASN A 82 -26.99 3.82 -8.02
N VAL A 83 -26.86 4.56 -6.94
CA VAL A 83 -27.99 5.27 -6.31
C VAL A 83 -28.60 6.28 -7.28
N GLY A 84 -27.78 7.09 -7.96
CA GLY A 84 -28.24 8.01 -9.00
C GLY A 84 -28.98 7.29 -10.13
N MET A 85 -28.45 6.16 -10.61
CA MET A 85 -29.12 5.31 -11.60
C MET A 85 -30.48 4.82 -11.14
N SER A 86 -30.61 4.40 -9.89
CA SER A 86 -31.87 3.91 -9.32
C SER A 86 -32.91 5.00 -9.10
N GLN A 87 -32.46 6.22 -8.84
CA GLN A 87 -33.30 7.39 -8.60
C GLN A 87 -33.69 8.14 -9.89
N SER A 88 -33.17 7.77 -11.04
CA SER A 88 -33.39 8.41 -12.33
C SER A 88 -34.11 7.46 -13.30
N ARG A 89 -34.77 8.02 -14.34
CA ARG A 89 -35.69 7.25 -15.22
C ARG A 89 -35.49 7.47 -16.71
N ALA A 90 -34.76 8.50 -17.12
CA ALA A 90 -34.58 8.78 -18.53
C ALA A 90 -33.88 7.65 -19.30
N PRO A 91 -34.16 7.49 -20.60
CA PRO A 91 -33.55 6.47 -21.45
C PRO A 91 -32.05 6.72 -21.71
N LEU A 92 -31.60 7.96 -21.58
CA LEU A 92 -30.18 8.36 -21.69
C LEU A 92 -29.64 8.78 -20.33
N VAL A 93 -28.40 8.45 -20.06
CA VAL A 93 -27.71 8.79 -18.82
C VAL A 93 -26.42 9.52 -19.13
N ALA A 94 -26.22 10.68 -18.52
CA ALA A 94 -24.99 11.47 -18.60
C ALA A 94 -24.46 11.74 -17.19
N TYR A 95 -23.20 12.15 -17.09
CA TYR A 95 -22.50 12.33 -15.81
C TYR A 95 -21.89 13.72 -15.73
N LEU A 96 -22.16 14.43 -14.67
CA LEU A 96 -21.55 15.72 -14.36
C LEU A 96 -20.99 15.67 -12.94
N PRO A 97 -19.71 15.23 -12.75
CA PRO A 97 -19.03 15.38 -11.47
C PRO A 97 -19.12 16.82 -10.97
N SER A 98 -19.28 17.01 -9.66
CA SER A 98 -19.58 18.32 -9.09
C SER A 98 -18.45 19.36 -9.23
N ASP A 99 -17.26 18.93 -9.63
CA ASP A 99 -16.08 19.75 -9.92
C ASP A 99 -15.95 20.12 -11.42
N ASP A 100 -16.68 19.44 -12.31
CA ASP A 100 -16.59 19.60 -13.76
C ASP A 100 -17.65 20.57 -14.33
N VAL A 101 -17.56 20.85 -15.63
CA VAL A 101 -18.44 21.83 -16.31
C VAL A 101 -18.85 21.32 -17.67
N TYR A 102 -20.15 21.45 -17.99
CA TYR A 102 -20.68 21.31 -19.34
C TYR A 102 -20.65 22.64 -20.10
N TYR A 103 -20.39 22.60 -21.40
CA TYR A 103 -20.63 23.71 -22.29
C TYR A 103 -22.07 23.65 -22.80
N HIS A 104 -22.59 24.76 -23.30
CA HIS A 104 -24.00 24.97 -23.61
C HIS A 104 -24.68 23.84 -24.40
N GLU A 105 -23.99 23.24 -25.37
CA GLU A 105 -24.56 22.25 -26.29
C GLU A 105 -24.24 20.78 -25.92
N HIS A 106 -23.63 20.53 -24.78
CA HIS A 106 -23.08 19.21 -24.43
C HIS A 106 -24.13 18.10 -24.48
N LEU A 107 -25.22 18.25 -23.75
CA LEU A 107 -26.27 17.21 -23.69
C LEU A 107 -26.96 17.03 -25.04
N GLU A 108 -27.20 18.11 -25.78
CA GLU A 108 -27.84 18.07 -27.10
C GLU A 108 -26.98 17.30 -28.11
N GLN A 109 -25.69 17.61 -28.18
CA GLN A 109 -24.74 16.95 -29.09
C GLN A 109 -24.65 15.45 -28.83
N LEU A 110 -24.46 15.03 -27.57
CA LEU A 110 -24.34 13.61 -27.23
C LEU A 110 -25.64 12.85 -27.46
N ALA A 111 -26.81 13.46 -27.12
CA ALA A 111 -28.10 12.85 -27.39
C ALA A 111 -28.37 12.74 -28.91
N ALA A 112 -27.90 13.69 -29.72
CA ALA A 112 -28.01 13.63 -31.18
C ALA A 112 -27.11 12.52 -31.77
N CYS A 113 -25.87 12.32 -31.24
CA CYS A 113 -25.00 11.23 -31.65
C CYS A 113 -25.66 9.87 -31.42
N LEU A 114 -26.21 9.62 -30.24
CA LEU A 114 -26.94 8.38 -29.93
C LEU A 114 -28.23 8.24 -30.76
N GLY A 115 -28.89 9.35 -31.11
CA GLY A 115 -30.08 9.33 -31.94
C GLY A 115 -29.84 8.97 -33.40
N LYS A 116 -28.65 9.27 -33.93
CA LYS A 116 -28.26 8.97 -35.32
C LYS A 116 -27.83 7.52 -35.54
N ASP A 117 -27.30 6.85 -34.51
CA ASP A 117 -26.82 5.48 -34.60
C ASP A 117 -27.56 4.62 -33.57
N PRO A 118 -28.51 3.77 -33.98
CA PRO A 118 -29.26 2.88 -33.09
C PRO A 118 -28.37 1.83 -32.38
N GLU A 119 -27.26 1.43 -32.99
CA GLU A 119 -26.31 0.47 -32.42
C GLU A 119 -25.34 1.10 -31.42
N ALA A 120 -25.27 2.44 -31.40
CA ALA A 120 -24.44 3.14 -30.43
C ALA A 120 -25.02 3.06 -29.03
N VAL A 121 -24.24 2.56 -28.08
CA VAL A 121 -24.62 2.49 -26.65
C VAL A 121 -23.99 3.61 -25.84
N LEU A 122 -22.85 4.14 -26.29
CA LEU A 122 -22.08 5.18 -25.61
C LEU A 122 -21.71 6.27 -26.60
N ALA A 123 -21.98 7.52 -26.24
CA ALA A 123 -21.49 8.72 -26.93
C ALA A 123 -20.49 9.46 -26.06
N CYS A 124 -19.48 10.06 -26.69
CA CYS A 124 -18.48 10.86 -26.00
C CYS A 124 -18.15 12.16 -26.75
N SER A 125 -17.76 13.18 -25.99
CA SER A 125 -17.22 14.44 -26.50
C SER A 125 -15.72 14.55 -26.29
N GLY A 126 -15.11 15.54 -26.89
CA GLY A 126 -13.83 16.06 -26.45
C GLY A 126 -13.96 16.76 -25.11
N VAL A 127 -12.87 16.89 -24.39
CA VAL A 127 -12.80 17.53 -23.08
C VAL A 127 -11.68 18.55 -23.04
N ARG A 128 -11.90 19.66 -22.37
CA ARG A 128 -10.88 20.65 -22.05
C ARG A 128 -10.23 20.31 -20.71
N HIS A 129 -8.91 20.18 -20.71
CA HIS A 129 -8.12 19.98 -19.50
C HIS A 129 -7.33 21.25 -19.15
N HIS A 130 -7.17 21.52 -17.87
CA HIS A 130 -6.28 22.57 -17.36
C HIS A 130 -6.47 23.95 -18.03
N TYR A 131 -7.68 24.29 -18.45
CA TYR A 131 -8.06 25.55 -19.11
C TYR A 131 -7.31 25.88 -20.41
N ASN A 132 -6.14 25.29 -20.63
CA ASN A 132 -5.25 25.57 -21.77
C ASN A 132 -5.17 24.44 -22.78
N ARG A 133 -5.78 23.29 -22.49
CA ARG A 133 -5.71 22.08 -23.34
C ARG A 133 -7.11 21.56 -23.63
N SER A 134 -7.27 21.04 -24.82
CA SER A 134 -8.44 20.28 -25.20
C SER A 134 -7.99 18.94 -25.78
N ALA A 135 -8.76 17.89 -25.56
CA ALA A 135 -8.57 16.60 -26.16
C ALA A 135 -9.89 16.13 -26.77
N PRO A 136 -9.92 15.64 -28.01
CA PRO A 136 -11.10 14.96 -28.55
C PRO A 136 -11.39 13.71 -27.74
N GLY A 137 -12.66 13.35 -27.57
CA GLY A 137 -13.06 12.09 -26.99
C GLY A 137 -12.45 10.95 -27.81
N GLN A 138 -11.72 10.06 -27.17
CA GLN A 138 -10.98 8.99 -27.86
C GLN A 138 -11.69 7.65 -27.75
N ILE A 139 -11.69 6.90 -28.84
CA ILE A 139 -12.30 5.59 -28.98
C ILE A 139 -11.36 4.73 -29.82
N PRO A 140 -11.24 3.44 -29.53
CA PRO A 140 -11.37 2.67 -28.32
C PRO A 140 -10.10 2.75 -27.46
N GLY A 141 -10.17 2.32 -26.23
CA GLY A 141 -9.00 2.22 -25.35
C GLY A 141 -8.59 3.51 -24.67
N SER A 142 -9.33 4.58 -24.86
CA SER A 142 -9.01 5.87 -24.26
C SER A 142 -9.65 6.06 -22.90
N TRP A 143 -9.09 6.97 -22.18
CA TRP A 143 -9.40 7.35 -20.81
C TRP A 143 -10.54 8.36 -20.83
N LEU A 144 -11.76 7.89 -21.12
CA LEU A 144 -12.94 8.75 -21.13
C LEU A 144 -13.36 9.05 -19.68
N GLN A 145 -13.36 10.33 -19.35
CA GLN A 145 -13.83 10.83 -18.06
C GLN A 145 -15.36 10.79 -18.00
N LEU A 146 -15.92 10.77 -16.79
CA LEU A 146 -17.38 10.81 -16.60
C LEU A 146 -18.04 11.96 -17.35
N VAL A 147 -17.49 13.16 -17.21
CA VAL A 147 -18.02 14.39 -17.81
C VAL A 147 -18.14 14.36 -19.34
N GLN A 148 -17.37 13.50 -20.01
CA GLN A 148 -17.37 13.37 -21.48
C GLN A 148 -18.50 12.48 -22.02
N CYS A 149 -19.19 11.73 -21.18
CA CYS A 149 -19.91 10.53 -21.60
C CYS A 149 -21.43 10.64 -21.37
N MET A 150 -22.17 10.14 -22.36
CA MET A 150 -23.60 9.84 -22.28
C MET A 150 -23.85 8.45 -22.85
N HIS A 151 -24.68 7.64 -22.22
CA HIS A 151 -25.00 6.31 -22.72
C HIS A 151 -26.49 5.99 -22.67
N ARG A 152 -26.92 5.00 -23.44
CA ARG A 152 -28.26 4.43 -23.28
C ARG A 152 -28.36 3.74 -21.94
N ARG A 153 -29.51 3.83 -21.29
CA ARG A 153 -29.73 3.12 -20.03
C ARG A 153 -29.65 1.60 -20.24
N THR A 154 -28.80 0.96 -19.48
CA THR A 154 -28.59 -0.48 -19.48
C THR A 154 -28.79 -1.05 -18.06
N PRO A 155 -28.92 -2.37 -17.87
CA PRO A 155 -28.95 -2.99 -16.55
C PRO A 155 -27.59 -3.04 -15.86
N ASP A 156 -26.53 -2.59 -16.53
CA ASP A 156 -25.18 -2.63 -15.96
C ASP A 156 -25.06 -1.70 -14.75
N ARG A 157 -24.30 -2.15 -13.78
CA ARG A 157 -24.02 -1.41 -12.55
C ARG A 157 -22.56 -1.00 -12.48
N TRP A 158 -22.31 0.12 -11.83
CA TRP A 158 -20.98 0.55 -11.44
C TRP A 158 -20.41 -0.42 -10.40
N THR A 159 -19.10 -0.67 -10.48
CA THR A 159 -18.37 -1.45 -9.48
C THR A 159 -18.38 -0.68 -8.17
N GLU A 160 -18.83 -1.32 -7.10
CA GLU A 160 -18.95 -0.72 -5.77
C GLU A 160 -17.69 -0.95 -4.93
N ARG A 161 -17.47 -0.10 -3.92
CA ARG A 161 -16.30 -0.15 -3.04
C ARG A 161 -16.04 -1.54 -2.42
N PRO A 162 -17.04 -2.30 -1.94
CA PRO A 162 -16.80 -3.65 -1.42
C PRO A 162 -16.22 -4.61 -2.46
N GLU A 163 -16.43 -4.35 -3.76
CA GLU A 163 -15.89 -5.16 -4.85
C GLU A 163 -14.48 -4.70 -5.22
N LEU A 164 -14.32 -3.40 -5.49
CA LEU A 164 -13.04 -2.79 -5.91
C LEU A 164 -13.09 -1.27 -5.78
N GLU A 165 -12.07 -0.67 -5.16
CA GLU A 165 -11.74 0.75 -5.32
C GLU A 165 -10.65 0.91 -6.39
N SER A 166 -10.93 1.70 -7.42
CA SER A 166 -9.98 1.98 -8.50
C SER A 166 -10.10 3.42 -8.97
N ASP A 167 -8.97 4.05 -9.29
CA ASP A 167 -8.94 5.38 -9.93
C ASP A 167 -9.46 5.36 -11.37
N ASP A 168 -9.82 4.20 -11.88
CA ASP A 168 -10.21 3.92 -13.27
C ASP A 168 -11.53 3.11 -13.32
N LEU A 169 -12.47 3.41 -12.43
CA LEU A 169 -13.80 2.78 -12.41
C LEU A 169 -14.57 3.03 -13.70
N GLU A 170 -14.37 4.18 -14.32
CA GLU A 170 -14.97 4.59 -15.58
C GLU A 170 -14.66 3.61 -16.69
N ARG A 171 -13.40 3.22 -16.86
CA ARG A 171 -12.99 2.25 -17.88
C ARG A 171 -13.64 0.89 -17.66
N LEU A 172 -13.77 0.45 -16.41
CA LEU A 172 -14.46 -0.80 -16.09
C LEU A 172 -15.93 -0.76 -16.54
N PHE A 173 -16.60 0.36 -16.31
CA PHE A 173 -18.00 0.53 -16.71
C PHE A 173 -18.14 0.69 -18.23
N TRP A 174 -17.27 1.52 -18.87
CA TRP A 174 -17.30 1.67 -20.33
C TRP A 174 -17.01 0.37 -21.06
N SER A 175 -16.18 -0.51 -20.51
CA SER A 175 -15.92 -1.83 -21.13
C SER A 175 -17.18 -2.71 -21.14
N ARG A 176 -18.02 -2.65 -20.09
CA ARG A 176 -19.31 -3.35 -20.06
C ARG A 176 -20.27 -2.83 -21.14
N LEU A 177 -20.35 -1.50 -21.29
CA LEU A 177 -21.18 -0.88 -22.32
C LEU A 177 -20.71 -1.26 -23.74
N ARG A 178 -19.40 -1.22 -23.99
CA ARG A 178 -18.80 -1.61 -25.28
C ARG A 178 -19.11 -3.05 -25.70
N ALA A 179 -19.32 -3.92 -24.74
CA ALA A 179 -19.75 -5.29 -25.04
C ALA A 179 -21.21 -5.37 -25.55
N ARG A 180 -21.99 -4.27 -25.45
CA ARG A 180 -23.40 -4.21 -25.86
C ARG A 180 -23.62 -3.48 -27.19
N GLY A 181 -22.67 -2.68 -27.66
CA GLY A 181 -22.83 -1.92 -28.91
C GLY A 181 -21.65 -1.00 -29.19
N THR A 182 -21.82 -0.16 -30.19
CA THR A 182 -20.76 0.74 -30.66
C THR A 182 -20.63 1.99 -29.79
N VAL A 183 -19.49 2.68 -29.98
CA VAL A 183 -19.20 3.97 -29.33
C VAL A 183 -19.07 5.05 -30.40
N VAL A 184 -19.71 6.19 -30.20
CA VAL A 184 -19.70 7.32 -31.13
C VAL A 184 -19.10 8.55 -30.48
N ALA A 185 -18.34 9.33 -31.25
CA ALA A 185 -17.79 10.60 -30.81
C ALA A 185 -18.50 11.78 -31.46
N SER A 186 -18.73 12.86 -30.70
CA SER A 186 -19.31 14.10 -31.26
C SER A 186 -18.34 14.85 -32.16
N GLY A 187 -17.03 14.62 -32.01
CA GLY A 187 -15.99 15.37 -32.70
C GLY A 187 -15.70 16.76 -32.15
N ASN A 188 -16.48 17.23 -31.16
CA ASN A 188 -16.38 18.57 -30.58
C ASN A 188 -15.94 18.49 -29.11
N VAL A 189 -15.26 19.52 -28.63
CA VAL A 189 -15.00 19.74 -27.19
C VAL A 189 -16.22 20.42 -26.60
N SER A 190 -16.96 19.75 -25.71
CA SER A 190 -18.21 20.29 -25.14
C SER A 190 -18.28 20.20 -23.61
N CYS A 191 -17.18 19.86 -22.94
CA CYS A 191 -17.09 19.85 -21.48
C CYS A 191 -15.67 20.21 -20.99
N GLU A 192 -15.57 20.46 -19.72
CA GLU A 192 -14.31 20.77 -19.03
C GLU A 192 -14.12 19.84 -17.84
N TRP A 193 -12.97 19.20 -17.78
CA TRP A 193 -12.49 18.46 -16.63
C TRP A 193 -11.59 19.38 -15.81
N VAL A 194 -12.01 19.69 -14.59
CA VAL A 194 -11.36 20.70 -13.74
C VAL A 194 -10.32 20.06 -12.88
N ASP A 195 -9.07 20.46 -13.07
CA ASP A 195 -7.93 19.91 -12.34
C ASP A 195 -7.73 20.58 -10.97
N HIS A 196 -7.72 19.78 -9.88
CA HIS A 196 -7.45 20.24 -8.53
C HIS A 196 -6.82 19.13 -7.65
N PRO A 197 -6.14 19.49 -6.52
CA PRO A 197 -5.38 18.50 -5.73
C PRO A 197 -6.21 17.40 -5.07
N ALA A 198 -7.47 17.66 -4.74
CA ALA A 198 -8.34 16.71 -4.04
C ALA A 198 -9.07 15.72 -4.97
N GLN A 199 -8.69 15.64 -6.24
CA GLN A 199 -9.27 14.66 -7.16
C GLN A 199 -8.93 13.23 -6.76
N ARG A 200 -9.91 12.34 -6.91
CA ARG A 200 -9.84 10.94 -6.49
C ARG A 200 -8.61 10.21 -7.04
N HIS A 201 -8.32 10.33 -8.34
CA HIS A 201 -7.17 9.67 -8.96
C HIS A 201 -5.84 10.15 -8.36
N LYS A 202 -5.69 11.42 -8.01
CA LYS A 202 -4.48 11.95 -7.35
C LYS A 202 -4.30 11.43 -5.94
N LEU A 203 -5.41 11.23 -5.21
CA LEU A 203 -5.37 10.62 -3.87
C LEU A 203 -5.01 9.14 -3.92
N MET A 204 -5.18 8.49 -5.07
CA MET A 204 -4.91 7.07 -5.25
C MET A 204 -3.53 6.76 -5.84
N GLN A 205 -2.98 7.66 -6.65
CA GLN A 205 -1.73 7.44 -7.40
C GLN A 205 -0.50 8.00 -6.69
N GLU A 206 0.69 7.46 -7.02
CA GLU A 206 1.98 8.05 -6.66
C GLU A 206 2.20 9.42 -7.36
N PRO A 207 3.06 10.28 -6.81
CA PRO A 207 3.90 10.11 -5.61
C PRO A 207 3.24 10.56 -4.29
N THR A 208 2.04 11.15 -4.35
CA THR A 208 1.42 11.79 -3.18
C THR A 208 0.14 11.08 -2.70
N GLY A 209 -0.29 10.07 -3.44
CA GLY A 209 -1.51 9.29 -3.16
C GLY A 209 -1.21 7.94 -2.49
N GLY A 210 -2.14 7.02 -2.68
CA GLY A 210 -2.09 5.64 -2.21
C GLY A 210 -3.25 5.30 -1.28
N ILE A 211 -3.26 4.07 -0.78
CA ILE A 211 -4.38 3.56 0.05
C ILE A 211 -4.56 4.38 1.34
N ASN A 212 -3.48 4.82 1.98
CA ASN A 212 -3.58 5.55 3.24
C ASN A 212 -4.13 6.99 3.07
N PRO A 213 -3.64 7.83 2.12
CA PRO A 213 -4.27 9.11 1.81
C PRO A 213 -5.72 8.96 1.37
N PHE A 214 -6.03 7.98 0.52
CA PHE A 214 -7.39 7.66 0.10
C PHE A 214 -8.29 7.32 1.30
N ARG A 215 -7.85 6.37 2.13
CA ARG A 215 -8.59 5.92 3.31
C ARG A 215 -8.90 7.07 4.27
N ARG A 216 -7.93 7.92 4.52
CA ARG A 216 -8.11 9.10 5.40
C ARG A 216 -9.10 10.09 4.83
N HIS A 217 -8.97 10.47 3.57
CA HIS A 217 -9.84 11.45 2.93
C HIS A 217 -11.30 10.97 2.90
N TYR A 218 -11.51 9.72 2.51
CA TYR A 218 -12.86 9.14 2.40
C TYR A 218 -13.35 8.47 3.70
N ARG A 219 -12.59 8.52 4.78
CA ARG A 219 -12.91 7.94 6.11
C ARG A 219 -13.26 6.45 6.04
N VAL A 220 -12.50 5.71 5.25
CA VAL A 220 -12.73 4.27 5.03
C VAL A 220 -12.06 3.47 6.13
N VAL A 221 -12.86 2.79 6.94
CA VAL A 221 -12.39 1.92 8.04
C VAL A 221 -12.47 0.42 7.70
N HIS A 222 -12.99 0.08 6.53
CA HIS A 222 -13.10 -1.31 6.09
C HIS A 222 -11.93 -1.73 5.22
N PRO A 223 -11.60 -3.04 5.18
CA PRO A 223 -10.63 -3.57 4.24
C PRO A 223 -11.02 -3.28 2.79
N LEU A 224 -10.04 -2.98 1.95
CA LEU A 224 -10.23 -2.60 0.55
C LEU A 224 -9.51 -3.55 -0.39
N ARG A 225 -10.17 -3.84 -1.52
CA ARG A 225 -9.47 -4.15 -2.77
C ARG A 225 -9.21 -2.83 -3.45
N PHE A 226 -7.95 -2.46 -3.56
CA PHE A 226 -7.51 -1.17 -4.04
C PHE A 226 -6.60 -1.37 -5.25
N HIS A 227 -6.97 -0.77 -6.38
CA HIS A 227 -6.21 -0.90 -7.62
C HIS A 227 -6.05 0.47 -8.28
N THR A 228 -4.86 0.74 -8.81
CA THR A 228 -4.61 1.96 -9.57
C THR A 228 -4.31 1.64 -11.04
N SER A 229 -4.64 2.57 -11.93
CA SER A 229 -4.36 2.47 -13.36
C SER A 229 -2.86 2.39 -13.68
N VAL A 230 -2.02 2.80 -12.75
CA VAL A 230 -0.56 2.63 -12.81
C VAL A 230 -0.07 1.28 -12.27
N GLY A 231 -1.00 0.38 -11.89
CA GLY A 231 -0.73 -1.04 -11.65
C GLY A 231 -0.51 -1.45 -10.20
N ASN A 232 -0.76 -0.57 -9.23
CA ASN A 232 -0.71 -0.97 -7.82
C ASN A 232 -2.00 -1.72 -7.46
N ALA A 233 -1.86 -2.89 -6.87
CA ALA A 233 -2.97 -3.72 -6.44
C ALA A 233 -2.77 -4.16 -4.98
N ILE A 234 -3.79 -3.92 -4.15
CA ILE A 234 -3.83 -4.34 -2.74
C ILE A 234 -5.16 -5.07 -2.52
N ASP A 235 -5.11 -6.29 -2.03
CA ASP A 235 -6.29 -7.08 -1.63
C ASP A 235 -6.27 -7.35 -0.12
N GLU A 236 -6.65 -6.37 0.69
CA GLU A 236 -6.74 -6.55 2.14
C GLU A 236 -7.82 -7.57 2.55
N PRO A 237 -9.03 -7.64 1.92
CA PRO A 237 -9.98 -8.70 2.21
C PRO A 237 -9.43 -10.11 2.05
N GLY A 238 -8.60 -10.34 1.04
CA GLY A 238 -7.91 -11.61 0.83
C GLY A 238 -6.76 -11.80 1.82
N GLN A 239 -5.85 -10.84 1.85
CA GLN A 239 -4.62 -10.91 2.63
C GLN A 239 -4.82 -11.14 4.13
N TYR A 240 -5.83 -10.49 4.73
CA TYR A 240 -6.05 -10.56 6.18
C TYR A 240 -7.32 -11.29 6.59
N ARG A 241 -7.89 -12.13 5.72
CA ARG A 241 -9.16 -12.82 5.99
C ARG A 241 -9.15 -13.56 7.33
N HIS A 242 -8.17 -14.42 7.55
CA HIS A 242 -8.07 -15.22 8.77
C HIS A 242 -7.69 -14.39 10.00
N MET A 243 -7.08 -13.20 9.83
CA MET A 243 -6.79 -12.29 10.95
C MET A 243 -8.06 -11.64 11.49
N ARG A 244 -9.03 -11.32 10.61
CA ARG A 244 -10.30 -10.69 11.00
C ARG A 244 -11.27 -11.62 11.68
N GLU A 245 -11.20 -12.91 11.36
CA GLU A 245 -12.09 -13.95 11.90
C GLU A 245 -11.65 -14.44 13.28
N ARG A 246 -10.53 -13.93 13.80
CA ARG A 246 -10.06 -14.31 15.13
C ARG A 246 -10.94 -13.74 16.22
N PRO A 247 -11.19 -14.51 17.30
CA PRO A 247 -11.82 -13.95 18.48
C PRO A 247 -10.88 -12.96 19.16
N ASP A 248 -11.45 -11.94 19.79
CA ASP A 248 -10.70 -11.01 20.64
C ASP A 248 -10.03 -11.77 21.78
N THR A 249 -8.76 -11.44 22.03
CA THR A 249 -8.03 -12.03 23.15
C THR A 249 -8.31 -11.22 24.41
N PRO A 250 -8.77 -11.82 25.51
CA PRO A 250 -8.98 -11.12 26.75
C PRO A 250 -7.69 -10.51 27.28
N LEU A 251 -7.78 -9.30 27.84
CA LEU A 251 -6.64 -8.67 28.49
C LEU A 251 -6.14 -9.52 29.66
N ALA A 252 -4.86 -9.90 29.63
CA ALA A 252 -4.25 -10.65 30.72
C ALA A 252 -4.11 -9.76 31.98
N SER A 253 -4.16 -10.36 33.16
CA SER A 253 -3.98 -9.63 34.45
C SER A 253 -2.63 -8.91 34.54
N THR A 254 -1.64 -9.37 33.79
CA THR A 254 -0.31 -8.75 33.63
C THR A 254 -0.14 -8.10 32.25
N GLY A 255 -1.24 -7.90 31.52
CA GLY A 255 -1.24 -7.27 30.20
C GLY A 255 -0.79 -5.82 30.26
N LEU A 256 -0.09 -5.38 29.24
CA LEU A 256 0.34 -3.99 29.10
C LEU A 256 -0.60 -3.25 28.14
N LYS A 257 -0.78 -1.96 28.38
CA LYS A 257 -1.32 -1.02 27.40
C LYS A 257 -0.17 -0.48 26.57
N ILE A 258 -0.08 -0.90 25.31
CA ILE A 258 1.02 -0.54 24.41
C ILE A 258 0.52 0.47 23.37
N LEU A 259 1.09 1.66 23.35
CA LEU A 259 0.83 2.66 22.31
C LEU A 259 1.85 2.49 21.16
N LEU A 260 1.36 2.03 20.02
CA LEU A 260 2.13 1.95 18.77
C LEU A 260 2.17 3.34 18.13
N VAL A 261 3.36 3.85 17.82
CA VAL A 261 3.54 5.18 17.21
C VAL A 261 4.35 5.06 15.93
N GLY A 262 3.90 5.68 14.86
CA GLY A 262 4.62 5.76 13.60
C GLY A 262 3.90 5.10 12.43
N GLU A 263 4.50 4.11 11.79
CA GLU A 263 3.87 3.27 10.76
C GLU A 263 4.34 1.83 10.85
N LEU A 264 3.45 0.92 10.43
CA LEU A 264 3.74 -0.51 10.35
C LEU A 264 4.15 -0.83 8.92
N ALA A 265 5.41 -1.04 8.63
CA ALA A 265 5.91 -1.24 7.28
C ALA A 265 5.22 -2.44 6.54
N TYR A 266 5.95 -3.50 6.18
CA TYR A 266 5.40 -4.53 5.29
C TYR A 266 4.54 -5.60 5.98
N ASN A 267 4.70 -5.80 7.29
CA ASN A 267 4.04 -6.86 8.06
C ASN A 267 3.19 -6.25 9.19
N ALA A 268 2.16 -5.52 8.80
CA ALA A 268 1.28 -4.81 9.73
C ALA A 268 0.61 -5.74 10.76
N ASP A 269 0.28 -6.96 10.34
CA ASP A 269 -0.39 -7.98 11.15
C ASP A 269 0.48 -8.53 12.30
N ARG A 270 1.81 -8.42 12.20
CA ARG A 270 2.73 -8.97 13.21
C ARG A 270 2.47 -8.45 14.63
N VAL A 271 2.04 -7.20 14.76
CA VAL A 271 1.77 -6.60 16.08
C VAL A 271 0.63 -7.29 16.84
N LEU A 272 -0.24 -8.01 16.12
CA LEU A 272 -1.28 -8.83 16.74
C LEU A 272 -0.71 -9.94 17.64
N ALA A 273 0.54 -10.34 17.42
CA ALA A 273 1.20 -11.28 18.32
C ALA A 273 1.37 -10.72 19.75
N LEU A 274 1.37 -9.39 19.93
CA LEU A 274 1.33 -8.75 21.24
C LEU A 274 -0.07 -8.87 21.86
N GLU A 275 -1.13 -8.66 21.07
CA GLU A 275 -2.52 -8.84 21.53
C GLU A 275 -2.78 -10.28 21.95
N GLU A 276 -2.31 -11.26 21.18
CA GLU A 276 -2.45 -12.70 21.50
C GLU A 276 -1.84 -13.10 22.84
N GLN A 277 -0.96 -12.30 23.41
CA GLN A 277 -0.45 -12.45 24.76
C GLN A 277 -1.23 -11.65 25.82
N GLY A 278 -2.38 -11.09 25.46
CA GLY A 278 -3.26 -10.36 26.35
C GLY A 278 -2.84 -8.93 26.62
N HIS A 279 -2.14 -8.29 25.69
CA HIS A 279 -1.81 -6.85 25.74
C HIS A 279 -2.86 -6.02 24.98
N ALA A 280 -3.20 -4.84 25.50
CA ALA A 280 -4.06 -3.88 24.80
C ALA A 280 -3.21 -3.00 23.87
N LEU A 281 -3.61 -2.91 22.60
CA LEU A 281 -2.90 -2.17 21.57
C LEU A 281 -3.65 -0.89 21.20
N TYR A 282 -2.94 0.22 21.17
CA TYR A 282 -3.43 1.52 20.72
C TYR A 282 -2.54 2.01 19.57
N GLY A 283 -3.12 2.65 18.55
CA GLY A 283 -2.40 3.14 17.38
C GLY A 283 -2.41 4.67 17.30
N LEU A 284 -1.26 5.26 17.11
CA LEU A 284 -1.09 6.68 16.82
C LEU A 284 -0.17 6.83 15.59
N TRP A 285 -0.80 7.02 14.43
CA TRP A 285 -0.14 6.87 13.15
C TRP A 285 0.31 8.19 12.56
N THR A 286 1.44 8.19 11.82
CA THR A 286 1.90 9.35 11.07
C THR A 286 0.88 9.79 10.02
N ARG A 287 0.78 11.10 9.74
CA ARG A 287 -0.12 11.65 8.70
C ARG A 287 0.38 11.42 7.29
N THR A 288 1.70 11.29 7.13
CA THR A 288 2.37 11.18 5.84
C THR A 288 3.18 9.89 5.78
N PRO A 289 2.52 8.71 5.74
CA PRO A 289 3.23 7.45 5.62
C PRO A 289 3.91 7.33 4.27
N TYR A 290 4.91 6.45 4.19
CA TYR A 290 5.43 6.05 2.89
C TYR A 290 4.30 5.35 2.11
N TRP A 291 4.11 5.78 0.91
CA TRP A 291 2.99 5.59 -0.01
C TRP A 291 2.07 4.36 0.21
N PHE A 292 2.61 3.16 0.25
CA PHE A 292 1.84 1.92 0.38
C PHE A 292 2.06 1.17 1.71
N ASN A 293 2.88 1.72 2.61
CA ASN A 293 3.10 1.08 3.90
C ASN A 293 1.82 1.12 4.74
N ALA A 294 1.55 0.01 5.42
CA ALA A 294 0.40 -0.07 6.30
C ALA A 294 0.59 0.85 7.51
N VAL A 295 -0.36 1.75 7.65
CA VAL A 295 -0.58 2.52 8.87
C VAL A 295 -2.05 2.39 9.26
N GLY A 296 -2.38 2.78 10.49
CA GLY A 296 -3.76 2.74 10.94
C GLY A 296 -4.71 3.69 10.17
N PRO A 297 -6.01 3.48 10.28
CA PRO A 297 -6.59 2.38 11.05
C PRO A 297 -6.28 1.00 10.45
N MET A 298 -6.08 0.03 11.33
CA MET A 298 -5.82 -1.34 10.89
C MET A 298 -7.09 -1.95 10.28
N PRO A 299 -7.00 -2.64 9.14
CA PRO A 299 -8.18 -3.16 8.44
C PRO A 299 -8.86 -4.33 9.15
N PHE A 300 -8.30 -4.84 10.22
CA PHE A 300 -8.77 -6.01 10.97
C PHE A 300 -9.02 -5.74 12.48
N GLY A 301 -9.06 -4.51 12.92
CA GLY A 301 -9.80 -4.08 14.11
C GLY A 301 -9.30 -4.50 15.50
N HIS A 302 -8.07 -4.98 15.64
CA HIS A 302 -7.50 -5.36 16.95
C HIS A 302 -6.67 -4.26 17.60
N VAL A 303 -6.49 -3.13 16.95
CA VAL A 303 -5.76 -1.97 17.47
C VAL A 303 -6.73 -0.79 17.55
N GLU A 304 -6.89 -0.21 18.73
CA GLU A 304 -7.69 0.99 18.94
C GLU A 304 -6.94 2.23 18.45
N ASP A 305 -7.41 2.86 17.37
CA ASP A 305 -6.77 4.04 16.82
C ASP A 305 -7.10 5.30 17.63
N LEU A 306 -6.06 6.05 18.02
CA LEU A 306 -6.21 7.33 18.68
C LEU A 306 -6.40 8.46 17.65
N PRO A 307 -7.28 9.45 17.95
CA PRO A 307 -7.51 10.58 17.07
C PRO A 307 -6.25 11.44 16.94
N HIS A 308 -5.80 11.69 15.71
CA HIS A 308 -4.57 12.44 15.47
C HIS A 308 -4.68 13.94 15.87
N GLU A 309 -5.86 14.54 15.72
CA GLU A 309 -6.08 15.96 16.00
C GLU A 309 -5.90 16.30 17.48
N ASN A 310 -6.35 15.42 18.38
CA ASN A 310 -6.30 15.58 19.82
C ASN A 310 -5.48 14.47 20.49
N TRP A 311 -4.45 13.99 19.83
CA TRP A 311 -3.72 12.81 20.27
C TRP A 311 -3.13 12.95 21.69
N ARG A 312 -2.70 14.17 22.11
CA ARG A 312 -2.16 14.40 23.46
C ARG A 312 -3.18 14.13 24.55
N ASP A 313 -4.43 14.52 24.32
CA ASP A 313 -5.53 14.25 25.25
C ASP A 313 -5.90 12.77 25.24
N ALA A 314 -5.98 12.17 24.08
CA ALA A 314 -6.24 10.74 23.93
C ALA A 314 -5.18 9.88 24.63
N VAL A 315 -3.90 10.19 24.48
CA VAL A 315 -2.80 9.50 25.20
C VAL A 315 -2.92 9.67 26.71
N ARG A 316 -3.29 10.88 27.20
CA ARG A 316 -3.55 11.10 28.63
C ARG A 316 -4.73 10.29 29.18
N GLN A 317 -5.78 10.07 28.37
CA GLN A 317 -6.93 9.25 28.75
C GLN A 317 -6.61 7.76 28.78
N VAL A 318 -5.88 7.25 27.76
CA VAL A 318 -5.47 5.85 27.68
C VAL A 318 -4.48 5.48 28.78
N GLN A 319 -3.55 6.38 29.10
CA GLN A 319 -2.44 6.12 30.02
C GLN A 319 -1.68 4.84 29.66
N PRO A 320 -1.01 4.78 28.49
CA PRO A 320 -0.26 3.59 28.11
C PRO A 320 0.90 3.32 29.05
N ASP A 321 1.18 2.05 29.32
CA ASP A 321 2.31 1.61 30.12
C ASP A 321 3.64 1.85 29.41
N VAL A 322 3.63 1.76 28.07
CA VAL A 322 4.79 1.97 27.22
C VAL A 322 4.37 2.47 25.83
N ILE A 323 5.18 3.37 25.27
CA ILE A 323 5.11 3.77 23.87
C ILE A 323 6.11 2.92 23.10
N TYR A 324 5.65 2.21 22.08
CA TYR A 324 6.49 1.49 21.11
C TYR A 324 6.46 2.21 19.77
N ALA A 325 7.42 3.10 19.56
CA ALA A 325 7.55 3.88 18.34
C ALA A 325 8.43 3.16 17.30
N GLN A 326 7.97 3.12 16.07
CA GLN A 326 8.52 2.26 15.01
C GLN A 326 8.16 2.83 13.61
N LEU A 327 8.77 2.52 12.56
CA LEU A 327 9.87 1.75 12.01
C LEU A 327 10.52 2.55 10.90
N ASN A 328 9.65 3.28 10.11
CA ASN A 328 10.02 3.91 8.85
C ASN A 328 10.59 5.32 9.05
N TRP A 329 11.43 5.76 8.12
CA TRP A 329 12.06 7.07 8.17
C TRP A 329 11.05 8.25 8.14
N GLN A 330 9.89 8.08 7.50
CA GLN A 330 8.84 9.11 7.50
C GLN A 330 8.13 9.26 8.85
N ALA A 331 8.17 8.22 9.68
CA ALA A 331 7.64 8.29 11.04
C ALA A 331 8.57 9.01 12.03
N VAL A 332 9.86 9.21 11.69
CA VAL A 332 10.86 9.79 12.57
C VAL A 332 10.46 11.18 13.13
N PRO A 333 10.02 12.16 12.33
CA PRO A 333 9.62 13.46 12.88
C PRO A 333 8.44 13.36 13.84
N PHE A 334 7.44 12.54 13.52
CA PHE A 334 6.27 12.36 14.37
C PHE A 334 6.59 11.58 15.66
N ALA A 335 7.38 10.51 15.58
CA ALA A 335 7.84 9.78 16.75
C ALA A 335 8.65 10.68 17.70
N HIS A 336 9.48 11.57 17.15
CA HIS A 336 10.21 12.59 17.93
C HIS A 336 9.24 13.57 18.62
N GLU A 337 8.22 14.06 17.92
CA GLU A 337 7.19 14.93 18.51
C GLU A 337 6.50 14.24 19.70
N VAL A 338 6.13 12.96 19.53
CA VAL A 338 5.50 12.18 20.60
C VAL A 338 6.45 11.97 21.78
N LEU A 339 7.72 11.62 21.54
CA LEU A 339 8.74 11.48 22.58
C LEU A 339 8.85 12.75 23.44
N MET A 340 8.93 13.91 22.77
CA MET A 340 9.09 15.21 23.47
C MET A 340 7.84 15.65 24.22
N ALA A 341 6.65 15.25 23.74
CA ALA A 341 5.39 15.64 24.36
C ALA A 341 4.89 14.68 25.46
N THR A 342 5.52 13.52 25.65
CA THR A 342 5.10 12.50 26.62
C THR A 342 6.22 12.13 27.64
N PRO A 343 6.83 13.10 28.35
CA PRO A 343 8.04 12.85 29.16
C PRO A 343 7.84 11.87 30.32
N GLY A 344 6.60 11.60 30.71
CA GLY A 344 6.26 10.72 31.83
C GLY A 344 5.92 9.28 31.43
N ILE A 345 5.92 8.94 30.13
CA ILE A 345 5.57 7.62 29.64
C ILE A 345 6.83 6.94 29.12
N PRO A 346 7.16 5.70 29.55
CA PRO A 346 8.30 4.96 29.04
C PRO A 346 8.25 4.84 27.50
N PHE A 347 9.33 5.21 26.81
CA PHE A 347 9.38 5.29 25.36
C PHE A 347 10.44 4.33 24.80
N VAL A 348 10.01 3.43 23.92
CA VAL A 348 10.87 2.50 23.19
C VAL A 348 10.93 2.90 21.73
N TRP A 349 12.15 3.09 21.23
CA TRP A 349 12.41 3.41 19.83
C TRP A 349 12.92 2.21 19.05
N HIS A 350 12.30 1.91 17.91
CA HIS A 350 12.69 0.85 16.98
C HIS A 350 12.72 1.40 15.55
N PHE A 351 13.92 1.52 14.97
CA PHE A 351 14.11 2.03 13.63
C PHE A 351 14.67 0.95 12.70
N LYS A 352 13.98 0.69 11.59
CA LYS A 352 14.33 -0.40 10.69
C LYS A 352 15.09 0.05 9.44
N GLU A 353 14.84 1.27 8.98
CA GLU A 353 15.38 1.78 7.73
C GLU A 353 16.85 2.21 7.83
N GLY A 354 17.47 2.47 6.64
CA GLY A 354 18.82 3.03 6.59
C GLY A 354 18.91 4.42 7.20
N PRO A 355 19.82 4.64 8.15
CA PRO A 355 19.97 5.95 8.77
C PRO A 355 20.36 7.06 7.77
N PHE A 356 20.96 6.69 6.65
CA PHE A 356 21.41 7.59 5.58
C PHE A 356 20.25 8.34 4.92
N ILE A 357 19.06 7.73 4.81
CA ILE A 357 17.88 8.40 4.27
C ILE A 357 17.43 9.56 5.16
N CYS A 358 17.62 9.46 6.48
CA CYS A 358 17.34 10.56 7.41
C CYS A 358 18.33 11.73 7.25
N LEU A 359 19.59 11.45 6.86
CA LEU A 359 20.54 12.48 6.48
C LEU A 359 20.08 13.23 5.22
N GLU A 360 19.71 12.49 4.17
CA GLU A 360 19.22 13.05 2.90
C GLU A 360 17.93 13.87 3.08
N LYS A 361 17.02 13.41 3.91
CA LYS A 361 15.70 14.03 4.13
C LYS A 361 15.69 15.07 5.25
N GLY A 362 16.82 15.32 5.91
CA GLY A 362 16.96 16.34 6.95
C GLY A 362 16.33 15.95 8.29
N SER A 363 15.92 14.70 8.50
CA SER A 363 15.37 14.21 9.78
C SER A 363 16.41 13.56 10.71
N TRP A 364 17.69 13.68 10.36
CA TRP A 364 18.81 13.15 11.16
C TRP A 364 18.84 13.67 12.61
N PRO A 365 18.62 14.98 12.88
CA PRO A 365 18.59 15.47 14.26
C PRO A 365 17.53 14.76 15.12
N GLN A 366 16.31 14.58 14.57
CA GLN A 366 15.23 13.90 15.28
C GLN A 366 15.56 12.41 15.50
N LEU A 367 16.19 11.76 14.52
CA LEU A 367 16.63 10.36 14.67
C LEU A 367 17.68 10.23 15.79
N VAL A 368 18.65 11.14 15.85
CA VAL A 368 19.66 11.18 16.93
C VAL A 368 19.00 11.37 18.29
N ASP A 369 18.04 12.29 18.40
CA ASP A 369 17.31 12.54 19.64
C ASP A 369 16.49 11.34 20.08
N LEU A 370 15.82 10.65 19.15
CA LEU A 370 15.10 9.40 19.44
C LEU A 370 16.04 8.37 20.07
N TYR A 371 17.23 8.16 19.50
CA TYR A 371 18.21 7.25 20.09
C TYR A 371 18.79 7.74 21.42
N ARG A 372 18.96 9.04 21.62
CA ARG A 372 19.50 9.60 22.86
C ARG A 372 18.51 9.57 24.00
N TYR A 373 17.25 9.93 23.73
CA TYR A 373 16.26 10.21 24.77
C TYR A 373 15.23 9.11 24.99
N ALA A 374 15.06 8.15 24.04
CA ALA A 374 14.22 6.98 24.31
C ALA A 374 14.70 6.22 25.54
N ASP A 375 13.77 5.67 26.31
CA ASP A 375 14.07 4.91 27.53
C ASP A 375 14.55 3.49 27.21
N GLY A 376 14.12 2.95 26.07
CA GLY A 376 14.61 1.69 25.50
C GLY A 376 14.89 1.81 24.00
N ARG A 377 15.85 1.06 23.50
CA ARG A 377 16.27 1.09 22.10
C ARG A 377 16.25 -0.32 21.51
N ILE A 378 15.69 -0.41 20.32
CA ILE A 378 15.71 -1.66 19.55
C ILE A 378 16.47 -1.40 18.26
N PHE A 379 17.43 -2.26 17.96
CA PHE A 379 18.19 -2.29 16.71
C PHE A 379 17.87 -3.57 15.95
N ASN A 380 17.87 -3.53 14.63
CA ASN A 380 17.55 -4.69 13.82
C ASN A 380 18.58 -5.82 13.97
N ASN A 381 19.84 -5.45 14.16
CA ASN A 381 20.97 -6.38 14.27
C ASN A 381 22.13 -5.74 15.04
N PRO A 382 23.13 -6.55 15.42
CA PRO A 382 24.33 -6.05 16.15
C PRO A 382 25.11 -5.01 15.36
N GLU A 383 25.25 -5.19 14.05
CA GLU A 383 26.05 -4.31 13.18
C GLU A 383 25.42 -2.90 13.12
N MET A 384 24.08 -2.83 13.06
CA MET A 384 23.38 -1.54 13.11
C MET A 384 23.53 -0.87 14.47
N ARG A 385 23.46 -1.62 15.58
CA ARG A 385 23.74 -1.07 16.91
C ARG A 385 25.14 -0.47 16.95
N ASP A 386 26.15 -1.22 16.53
CA ASP A 386 27.57 -0.81 16.59
C ASP A 386 27.81 0.43 15.70
N TRP A 387 27.11 0.51 14.56
CA TRP A 387 27.13 1.69 13.70
C TRP A 387 26.54 2.92 14.43
N PHE A 388 25.38 2.80 15.05
CA PHE A 388 24.76 3.92 15.78
C PHE A 388 25.59 4.33 17.00
N GLU A 389 26.18 3.40 17.73
CA GLU A 389 27.09 3.70 18.85
C GLU A 389 28.31 4.48 18.38
N THR A 390 28.77 4.23 17.15
CA THR A 390 29.87 4.96 16.53
C THR A 390 29.44 6.32 15.96
N ALA A 391 28.28 6.37 15.29
CA ALA A 391 27.79 7.57 14.59
C ALA A 391 27.19 8.62 15.53
N VAL A 392 26.70 8.21 16.71
CA VAL A 392 26.08 9.08 17.71
C VAL A 392 26.91 9.06 19.00
N PRO A 393 27.97 9.89 19.09
CA PRO A 393 28.80 9.95 20.28
C PRO A 393 27.99 10.24 21.56
N GLY A 394 28.30 9.55 22.63
CA GLY A 394 27.61 9.68 23.90
C GLY A 394 26.26 8.96 23.95
N LEU A 395 25.99 8.06 23.03
CA LEU A 395 24.85 7.15 23.11
C LEU A 395 25.05 6.29 24.35
N SER A 396 24.27 6.58 25.40
CA SER A 396 24.46 6.00 26.73
C SER A 396 24.25 4.49 26.72
N GLN A 397 25.24 3.74 27.20
CA GLN A 397 25.14 2.28 27.38
C GLN A 397 24.26 1.91 28.59
N SER A 398 23.84 2.87 29.41
CA SER A 398 23.04 2.63 30.62
C SER A 398 21.56 2.35 30.33
N ARG A 399 21.06 2.64 29.13
CA ARG A 399 19.66 2.40 28.76
C ARG A 399 19.49 0.98 28.19
N PRO A 400 18.37 0.32 28.48
CA PRO A 400 18.07 -1.00 27.93
C PRO A 400 18.15 -1.04 26.41
N VAL A 401 18.81 -2.08 25.88
CA VAL A 401 18.93 -2.35 24.44
C VAL A 401 18.35 -3.74 24.14
N HIS A 402 17.68 -3.86 23.00
CA HIS A 402 17.20 -5.13 22.46
C HIS A 402 17.53 -5.23 20.96
N LEU A 403 17.68 -6.46 20.46
CA LEU A 403 17.91 -6.74 19.05
C LEU A 403 16.67 -7.43 18.50
N LEU A 404 16.04 -6.83 17.48
CA LEU A 404 14.84 -7.38 16.85
C LEU A 404 14.75 -6.86 15.42
N ASP A 405 14.73 -7.78 14.45
CA ASP A 405 14.48 -7.42 13.05
C ASP A 405 13.09 -6.79 12.88
N GLY A 406 13.04 -5.66 12.20
CA GLY A 406 11.83 -4.91 11.94
C GLY A 406 10.91 -5.54 10.88
N ASP A 407 11.36 -6.51 10.09
CA ASP A 407 10.61 -7.11 8.97
C ASP A 407 10.09 -8.53 9.24
N LEU A 408 10.13 -8.99 10.46
CA LEU A 408 9.65 -10.34 10.78
C LEU A 408 8.15 -10.44 10.56
N PRO A 409 7.66 -11.40 9.76
CA PRO A 409 6.24 -11.64 9.54
C PRO A 409 5.60 -12.33 10.75
N LYS A 410 4.27 -12.35 10.76
CA LYS A 410 3.53 -13.12 11.75
C LYS A 410 3.64 -14.62 11.47
N ARG A 411 3.66 -15.46 12.53
CA ARG A 411 3.77 -16.91 12.46
C ARG A 411 2.70 -17.57 11.59
N ASP A 412 1.56 -16.95 11.42
CA ASP A 412 0.45 -17.47 10.60
C ASP A 412 0.86 -17.77 9.16
N TRP A 413 1.79 -17.01 8.62
CA TRP A 413 2.32 -17.20 7.27
C TRP A 413 3.27 -18.40 7.11
N PHE A 414 3.57 -19.09 8.21
CA PHE A 414 4.40 -20.31 8.24
C PHE A 414 3.57 -21.60 8.07
N ALA A 415 2.27 -21.47 7.87
CA ALA A 415 1.38 -22.59 7.61
C ALA A 415 1.53 -23.11 6.17
N GLY A 416 1.10 -24.33 5.95
CA GLY A 416 1.15 -24.98 4.65
C GLY A 416 2.21 -26.07 4.52
N GLY A 417 2.05 -26.89 3.49
CA GLY A 417 3.00 -27.95 3.15
C GLY A 417 4.07 -27.48 2.17
N THR A 418 5.23 -28.13 2.21
CA THR A 418 6.28 -27.90 1.21
C THR A 418 5.94 -28.54 -0.13
N SER A 419 6.32 -27.90 -1.22
CA SER A 419 6.27 -28.45 -2.58
C SER A 419 7.50 -29.30 -2.90
N ALA A 420 7.36 -30.19 -3.87
CA ALA A 420 8.50 -30.88 -4.45
C ALA A 420 9.44 -29.89 -5.15
N LEU A 421 10.75 -30.14 -5.07
CA LEU A 421 11.75 -29.32 -5.75
C LEU A 421 11.57 -29.40 -7.28
N LEU A 422 11.69 -28.28 -7.97
CA LEU A 422 11.74 -28.25 -9.43
C LEU A 422 12.93 -29.05 -9.96
N SER A 423 14.07 -28.95 -9.33
CA SER A 423 15.29 -29.72 -9.64
C SER A 423 15.10 -31.24 -9.54
N GLY A 424 14.09 -31.69 -8.81
CA GLY A 424 13.71 -33.11 -8.77
C GLY A 424 12.99 -33.60 -10.03
N ALA A 425 12.38 -32.68 -10.80
CA ALA A 425 11.62 -33.00 -12.00
C ALA A 425 12.50 -33.01 -13.27
N ASP A 426 13.42 -32.04 -13.40
CA ASP A 426 14.21 -31.86 -14.62
C ASP A 426 15.75 -32.03 -14.41
N GLY A 427 16.20 -32.06 -13.16
CA GLY A 427 17.62 -32.20 -12.82
C GLY A 427 18.42 -30.91 -12.81
N ALA A 428 17.84 -29.79 -13.29
CA ALA A 428 18.48 -28.48 -13.28
C ALA A 428 18.40 -27.82 -11.90
N VAL A 429 19.21 -26.80 -11.67
CA VAL A 429 19.16 -26.01 -10.43
C VAL A 429 18.20 -24.84 -10.60
N HIS A 430 17.28 -24.66 -9.65
CA HIS A 430 16.32 -23.56 -9.67
C HIS A 430 16.50 -22.63 -8.48
N THR A 431 16.79 -21.36 -8.76
CA THR A 431 16.96 -20.33 -7.73
C THR A 431 15.85 -19.28 -7.81
N VAL A 432 15.56 -18.59 -6.70
CA VAL A 432 14.46 -17.63 -6.62
C VAL A 432 14.90 -16.27 -6.08
N VAL A 433 14.36 -15.20 -6.67
CA VAL A 433 14.41 -13.83 -6.16
C VAL A 433 12.98 -13.39 -5.80
N PRO A 434 12.58 -13.41 -4.53
CA PRO A 434 11.31 -12.81 -4.12
C PRO A 434 11.48 -11.29 -3.97
N GLY A 435 10.98 -10.53 -4.95
CA GLY A 435 11.08 -9.07 -5.00
C GLY A 435 12.28 -8.58 -5.83
N ARG A 436 12.81 -7.40 -5.52
CA ARG A 436 13.79 -6.67 -6.35
C ARG A 436 15.12 -7.43 -6.55
N PRO A 437 15.67 -7.55 -7.78
CA PRO A 437 16.91 -8.27 -8.07
C PRO A 437 18.18 -7.43 -7.75
N ILE A 438 18.30 -6.92 -6.52
CA ILE A 438 19.38 -6.04 -6.10
C ILE A 438 20.75 -6.73 -6.24
N GLY A 439 21.63 -6.11 -7.02
CA GLY A 439 22.99 -6.58 -7.28
C GLY A 439 23.09 -7.72 -8.30
N LEU A 440 21.97 -8.28 -8.75
CA LEU A 440 21.91 -9.22 -9.85
C LEU A 440 21.82 -8.46 -11.19
N HIS A 441 22.93 -8.34 -11.90
CA HIS A 441 22.98 -7.67 -13.20
C HIS A 441 22.74 -8.69 -14.33
N PRO A 442 22.20 -8.29 -15.51
CA PRO A 442 21.93 -9.19 -16.62
C PRO A 442 23.10 -10.11 -17.02
N PRO A 443 24.38 -9.68 -17.05
CA PRO A 443 25.49 -10.59 -17.33
C PRO A 443 25.56 -11.78 -16.36
N HIS A 444 25.30 -11.58 -15.06
CA HIS A 444 25.27 -12.68 -14.09
C HIS A 444 24.18 -13.72 -14.43
N ILE A 445 23.05 -13.26 -14.99
CA ILE A 445 21.96 -14.15 -15.40
C ILE A 445 22.40 -15.01 -16.60
N GLY A 446 23.16 -14.43 -17.53
CA GLY A 446 23.78 -15.16 -18.64
C GLY A 446 24.81 -16.20 -18.14
N GLU A 447 25.63 -15.84 -17.15
CA GLU A 447 26.58 -16.77 -16.54
C GLU A 447 25.89 -17.93 -15.81
N LEU A 448 24.79 -17.64 -15.06
CA LEU A 448 23.96 -18.67 -14.42
C LEU A 448 23.37 -19.63 -15.47
N ALA A 449 22.83 -19.09 -16.55
CA ALA A 449 22.26 -19.86 -17.65
C ALA A 449 23.31 -20.79 -18.30
N ALA A 450 24.55 -20.31 -18.47
CA ALA A 450 25.66 -21.11 -18.99
C ALA A 450 26.03 -22.29 -18.07
N GLN A 451 25.66 -22.23 -16.80
CA GLN A 451 25.85 -23.30 -15.82
C GLN A 451 24.58 -24.14 -15.59
N ASP A 452 23.54 -23.96 -16.41
CA ASP A 452 22.23 -24.63 -16.27
C ASP A 452 21.56 -24.35 -14.93
N VAL A 453 21.64 -23.09 -14.48
CA VAL A 453 21.00 -22.58 -13.28
C VAL A 453 19.88 -21.64 -13.67
N HIS A 454 18.66 -21.99 -13.30
CA HIS A 454 17.45 -21.19 -13.57
C HIS A 454 17.26 -20.12 -12.51
N LEU A 455 16.82 -18.93 -12.94
CA LEU A 455 16.43 -17.83 -12.08
C LEU A 455 14.93 -17.58 -12.20
N HIS A 456 14.23 -17.65 -11.08
CA HIS A 456 12.82 -17.32 -10.95
C HIS A 456 12.66 -15.98 -10.25
N PHE A 457 12.15 -14.98 -10.96
CA PHE A 457 11.98 -13.63 -10.45
C PHE A 457 10.49 -13.37 -10.19
N TYR A 458 10.17 -13.10 -8.92
CA TYR A 458 8.84 -12.72 -8.46
C TYR A 458 8.76 -11.22 -8.25
N GLY A 459 7.80 -10.57 -8.92
CA GLY A 459 7.66 -9.12 -8.80
C GLY A 459 6.41 -8.58 -9.46
N ASP A 460 6.17 -7.29 -9.25
CA ASP A 460 5.20 -6.52 -10.00
C ASP A 460 5.88 -5.90 -11.21
N PHE A 461 5.49 -6.34 -12.40
CA PHE A 461 6.07 -5.89 -13.68
C PHE A 461 5.14 -4.92 -14.42
N THR A 462 3.99 -4.55 -13.84
CA THR A 462 2.94 -3.79 -14.52
C THR A 462 3.36 -2.36 -14.87
N HIS A 463 4.28 -1.77 -14.11
CA HIS A 463 4.75 -0.38 -14.30
C HIS A 463 5.96 -0.24 -15.22
N GLY A 464 6.45 -1.32 -15.82
CA GLY A 464 7.68 -1.30 -16.59
C GLY A 464 8.96 -1.07 -15.76
N GLN A 465 8.85 -1.00 -14.43
CA GLN A 465 9.99 -1.13 -13.54
C GLN A 465 10.72 -2.43 -13.89
N TRP A 466 11.99 -2.44 -14.00
CA TRP A 466 12.79 -3.58 -14.44
C TRP A 466 12.68 -3.97 -15.93
N ARG A 467 11.98 -3.23 -16.78
CA ARG A 467 11.84 -3.59 -18.21
C ARG A 467 13.20 -3.81 -18.86
N GLU A 468 14.11 -2.86 -18.77
CA GLU A 468 15.45 -2.96 -19.36
C GLU A 468 16.24 -4.16 -18.80
N TRP A 469 16.17 -4.36 -17.46
CA TRP A 469 16.80 -5.52 -16.84
C TRP A 469 16.20 -6.84 -17.33
N ILE A 470 14.88 -6.91 -17.46
CA ILE A 470 14.16 -8.10 -17.92
C ILE A 470 14.51 -8.39 -19.38
N ASP A 471 14.43 -7.37 -20.25
CA ASP A 471 14.66 -7.54 -21.69
C ASP A 471 16.10 -8.01 -21.95
N THR A 472 17.09 -7.34 -21.35
CA THR A 472 18.50 -7.73 -21.47
C THR A 472 18.77 -9.12 -20.86
N SER A 473 18.17 -9.43 -19.73
CA SER A 473 18.34 -10.75 -19.09
C SER A 473 17.71 -11.87 -19.92
N ARG A 474 16.57 -11.62 -20.58
CA ARG A 474 15.94 -12.58 -21.52
C ARG A 474 16.77 -12.86 -22.75
N GLU A 475 17.45 -11.84 -23.29
CA GLU A 475 18.38 -12.02 -24.41
C GLU A 475 19.54 -12.94 -24.03
N LEU A 476 20.09 -12.78 -22.83
CA LEU A 476 21.22 -13.55 -22.33
C LEU A 476 20.84 -14.96 -21.84
N ALA A 477 19.63 -15.12 -21.31
CA ALA A 477 19.16 -16.36 -20.67
C ALA A 477 17.70 -16.71 -21.05
N PRO A 478 17.38 -16.89 -22.36
CA PRO A 478 15.99 -16.98 -22.84
C PRO A 478 15.21 -18.17 -22.28
N ARG A 479 15.88 -19.24 -21.85
CA ARG A 479 15.26 -20.43 -21.27
C ARG A 479 15.45 -20.57 -19.76
N HIS A 480 16.28 -19.72 -19.14
CA HIS A 480 16.66 -19.85 -17.73
C HIS A 480 16.10 -18.74 -16.86
N LEU A 481 15.56 -17.64 -17.44
CA LEU A 481 14.85 -16.60 -16.70
C LEU A 481 13.34 -16.85 -16.76
N HIS A 482 12.74 -16.99 -15.57
CA HIS A 482 11.31 -17.19 -15.38
C HIS A 482 10.72 -16.05 -14.59
N LEU A 483 9.64 -15.45 -15.07
CA LEU A 483 8.96 -14.32 -14.42
C LEU A 483 7.64 -14.78 -13.81
N HIS A 484 7.42 -14.39 -12.57
CA HIS A 484 6.23 -14.72 -11.79
C HIS A 484 5.65 -13.47 -11.16
N ALA A 485 4.31 -13.40 -11.06
CA ALA A 485 3.64 -12.41 -10.25
C ALA A 485 3.98 -12.57 -8.77
N ASN A 486 3.81 -11.50 -7.99
CA ASN A 486 3.93 -11.58 -6.53
C ASN A 486 3.01 -12.65 -5.96
N VAL A 487 3.44 -13.25 -4.86
CA VAL A 487 2.72 -14.33 -4.15
C VAL A 487 2.25 -13.81 -2.80
N ASP A 488 1.00 -14.10 -2.50
CA ASP A 488 0.41 -13.79 -1.19
C ASP A 488 1.12 -14.54 -0.07
N GLN A 489 1.19 -13.94 1.11
CA GLN A 489 1.92 -14.47 2.26
C GLN A 489 1.44 -15.88 2.66
N GLU A 490 0.15 -16.17 2.52
CA GLU A 490 -0.45 -17.48 2.80
C GLU A 490 0.15 -18.63 1.96
N ARG A 491 0.74 -18.30 0.80
CA ARG A 491 1.31 -19.28 -0.12
C ARG A 491 2.83 -19.31 -0.13
N TRP A 492 3.50 -18.55 0.73
CA TRP A 492 4.96 -18.48 0.73
C TRP A 492 5.62 -19.84 0.92
N VAL A 493 5.10 -20.67 1.83
CA VAL A 493 5.67 -22.01 2.07
C VAL A 493 5.55 -22.89 0.84
N GLU A 494 4.36 -23.00 0.27
CA GLU A 494 4.07 -23.79 -0.93
C GLU A 494 4.90 -23.32 -2.12
N GLU A 495 4.86 -22.01 -2.40
CA GLU A 495 5.45 -21.46 -3.62
C GLU A 495 6.97 -21.42 -3.57
N PHE A 496 7.58 -20.99 -2.47
CA PHE A 496 9.04 -20.82 -2.43
C PHE A 496 9.79 -22.08 -2.03
N SER A 497 9.16 -23.05 -1.36
CA SER A 497 9.85 -24.30 -1.00
C SER A 497 10.24 -25.18 -2.20
N ARG A 498 9.74 -24.89 -3.39
CA ARG A 498 10.04 -25.60 -4.64
C ARG A 498 11.43 -25.26 -5.23
N TYR A 499 12.13 -24.23 -4.70
CA TYR A 499 13.42 -23.77 -5.19
C TYR A 499 14.58 -24.33 -4.35
N ASP A 500 15.72 -24.56 -5.01
CA ASP A 500 16.93 -25.09 -4.35
C ASP A 500 17.53 -24.05 -3.40
N ALA A 501 17.59 -22.78 -3.82
CA ALA A 501 18.10 -21.67 -3.02
C ALA A 501 17.46 -20.33 -3.44
N GLY A 502 17.56 -19.31 -2.58
CA GLY A 502 17.02 -17.97 -2.83
C GLY A 502 18.06 -16.87 -2.66
N TRP A 503 17.96 -15.83 -3.48
CA TRP A 503 18.90 -14.73 -3.52
C TRP A 503 18.58 -13.68 -2.46
N LEU A 504 19.57 -13.30 -1.67
CA LEU A 504 19.60 -12.01 -0.97
C LEU A 504 20.17 -10.92 -1.88
N HIS A 505 20.57 -9.78 -1.34
CA HIS A 505 21.24 -8.74 -2.12
C HIS A 505 22.64 -9.23 -2.52
N ALA A 506 22.98 -9.17 -3.80
CA ALA A 506 24.28 -9.60 -4.33
C ALA A 506 25.19 -8.38 -4.53
N PHE A 507 25.94 -8.02 -3.53
CA PHE A 507 26.85 -6.85 -3.57
C PHE A 507 28.23 -7.19 -2.99
N THR A 508 29.22 -6.37 -3.36
CA THR A 508 30.56 -6.40 -2.77
C THR A 508 30.68 -5.23 -1.79
N SER A 509 30.95 -5.55 -0.52
CA SER A 509 31.16 -4.52 0.50
C SER A 509 32.48 -3.81 0.30
N MET A 510 32.45 -2.50 0.52
CA MET A 510 33.64 -1.62 0.44
C MET A 510 34.11 -1.14 1.81
N ASN A 511 33.54 -1.67 2.91
CA ASN A 511 33.84 -1.17 4.25
C ASN A 511 35.19 -1.65 4.82
N GLY A 512 35.76 -2.75 4.30
CA GLY A 512 37.08 -3.26 4.72
C GLY A 512 37.17 -3.63 6.21
N GLY A 513 36.05 -3.97 6.83
CA GLY A 513 35.96 -4.28 8.26
C GLY A 513 35.82 -3.04 9.17
N GLU A 514 35.65 -1.84 8.60
CA GLU A 514 35.44 -0.60 9.37
C GLU A 514 33.96 -0.23 9.41
N ILE A 515 33.34 -0.25 10.59
CA ILE A 515 31.91 0.07 10.77
C ILE A 515 31.53 1.48 10.28
N ARG A 516 32.44 2.45 10.38
CA ARG A 516 32.21 3.82 9.89
C ARG A 516 32.08 3.93 8.37
N ARG A 517 32.58 2.94 7.65
CA ARG A 517 32.53 2.87 6.18
C ARG A 517 31.38 2.01 5.69
N ALA A 518 30.58 1.46 6.62
CA ALA A 518 29.45 0.61 6.25
C ALA A 518 28.38 1.40 5.48
N SER A 519 27.90 0.81 4.41
CA SER A 519 26.73 1.28 3.64
C SER A 519 25.42 0.72 4.21
N TRP A 520 24.30 1.13 3.64
CA TRP A 520 23.02 0.54 4.02
C TRP A 520 22.96 -0.96 3.72
N ASP A 521 23.47 -1.41 2.59
CA ASP A 521 23.49 -2.84 2.24
C ASP A 521 24.28 -3.67 3.25
N ASP A 522 25.34 -3.10 3.82
CA ASP A 522 26.14 -3.77 4.86
C ASP A 522 25.37 -3.96 6.18
N LEU A 523 24.51 -3.00 6.53
CA LEU A 523 23.80 -2.96 7.81
C LEU A 523 22.40 -3.57 7.76
N ASN A 524 21.88 -3.83 6.56
CA ASN A 524 20.48 -4.24 6.36
C ASN A 524 20.27 -5.75 6.56
N TYR A 525 19.12 -6.09 7.12
CA TYR A 525 18.47 -7.39 6.91
C TYR A 525 17.40 -7.23 5.84
N PRO A 526 17.61 -7.69 4.60
CA PRO A 526 16.55 -7.64 3.59
C PRO A 526 15.33 -8.45 4.03
N ALA A 527 14.12 -7.90 3.88
CA ALA A 527 12.85 -8.54 4.28
C ALA A 527 12.68 -9.95 3.70
N ARG A 528 13.28 -10.23 2.53
CA ARG A 528 13.27 -11.56 1.90
C ARG A 528 13.97 -12.65 2.70
N ILE A 529 14.82 -12.30 3.68
CA ILE A 529 15.39 -13.29 4.62
C ILE A 529 14.26 -14.08 5.28
N ALA A 530 13.28 -13.38 5.83
CA ALA A 530 12.13 -14.03 6.47
C ALA A 530 11.31 -14.83 5.45
N THR A 531 11.03 -14.29 4.26
CA THR A 531 10.28 -15.00 3.19
C THR A 531 10.96 -16.32 2.80
N LEU A 532 12.27 -16.31 2.61
CA LEU A 532 13.04 -17.52 2.27
C LEU A 532 13.09 -18.50 3.45
N ALA A 533 13.30 -17.99 4.67
CA ALA A 533 13.33 -18.79 5.88
C ALA A 533 12.00 -19.53 6.11
N VAL A 534 10.86 -18.84 5.95
CA VAL A 534 9.51 -19.43 6.05
C VAL A 534 9.39 -20.70 5.20
N ALA A 535 9.91 -20.67 3.99
CA ALA A 535 9.84 -21.76 3.03
C ALA A 535 11.00 -22.78 3.14
N GLY A 536 11.92 -22.60 4.09
CA GLY A 536 13.07 -23.51 4.27
C GLY A 536 14.10 -23.42 3.15
N VAL A 537 14.27 -22.23 2.54
CA VAL A 537 15.12 -22.01 1.37
C VAL A 537 16.48 -21.44 1.79
N PRO A 538 17.62 -22.07 1.48
CA PRO A 538 18.96 -21.54 1.73
C PRO A 538 19.21 -20.21 1.01
N MET A 539 20.00 -19.33 1.62
CA MET A 539 20.17 -17.94 1.22
C MET A 539 21.48 -17.71 0.48
N ILE A 540 21.40 -17.35 -0.80
CA ILE A 540 22.55 -17.04 -1.65
C ILE A 540 23.02 -15.60 -1.37
N GLN A 541 24.31 -15.45 -1.10
CA GLN A 541 24.97 -14.15 -0.89
C GLN A 541 26.37 -14.17 -1.48
N ARG A 542 26.81 -13.03 -2.01
CA ARG A 542 28.21 -12.86 -2.35
C ARG A 542 29.06 -12.91 -1.10
N ALA A 543 30.20 -13.61 -1.14
CA ALA A 543 31.16 -13.62 -0.06
C ALA A 543 31.84 -12.24 0.08
N ASN A 544 31.90 -11.74 1.30
CA ASN A 544 32.56 -10.48 1.64
C ASN A 544 33.57 -10.72 2.78
N PRO A 545 34.69 -11.41 2.50
CA PRO A 545 35.65 -11.76 3.52
C PRO A 545 36.29 -10.51 4.15
N GLY A 546 36.34 -10.48 5.48
CA GLY A 546 36.88 -9.35 6.22
C GLY A 546 36.02 -8.09 6.29
N ALA A 547 34.88 -8.07 5.62
CA ALA A 547 33.92 -6.95 5.71
C ALA A 547 32.88 -7.20 6.80
N ILE A 548 32.26 -6.13 7.27
CA ILE A 548 31.11 -6.16 8.19
C ILE A 548 29.85 -6.16 7.34
N VAL A 549 29.16 -7.30 7.26
CA VAL A 549 27.89 -7.44 6.51
C VAL A 549 26.88 -8.18 7.37
N ALA A 550 25.85 -7.49 7.82
CA ALA A 550 24.86 -8.00 8.79
C ALA A 550 24.17 -9.29 8.30
N ALA A 551 23.68 -9.31 7.05
CA ALA A 551 23.03 -10.49 6.49
C ALA A 551 23.99 -11.70 6.37
N GLN A 552 25.25 -11.44 6.03
CA GLN A 552 26.28 -12.48 5.98
C GLN A 552 26.58 -13.05 7.38
N SER A 553 26.76 -12.17 8.38
CA SER A 553 26.99 -12.56 9.77
C SER A 553 25.85 -13.43 10.31
N LEU A 554 24.59 -13.05 10.02
CA LEU A 554 23.40 -13.81 10.38
C LEU A 554 23.42 -15.21 9.74
N ALA A 555 23.59 -15.27 8.41
CA ALA A 555 23.54 -16.52 7.66
C ALA A 555 24.68 -17.48 8.03
N GLN A 556 25.87 -16.96 8.33
CA GLN A 556 27.00 -17.75 8.84
C GLN A 556 26.73 -18.33 10.24
N ARG A 557 26.26 -17.47 11.17
CA ARG A 557 25.95 -17.89 12.54
C ARG A 557 24.87 -18.97 12.61
N LEU A 558 23.86 -18.89 11.71
CA LEU A 558 22.78 -19.86 11.67
C LEU A 558 23.05 -21.05 10.76
N GLY A 559 24.11 -21.01 9.94
CA GLY A 559 24.43 -22.05 8.98
C GLY A 559 23.39 -22.23 7.87
N ILE A 560 22.86 -21.13 7.35
CA ILE A 560 21.74 -21.12 6.37
C ILE A 560 22.13 -20.49 5.03
N GLY A 561 23.38 -20.05 4.87
CA GLY A 561 23.88 -19.31 3.72
C GLY A 561 24.64 -20.17 2.71
N VAL A 562 24.51 -19.79 1.43
CA VAL A 562 25.39 -20.19 0.34
C VAL A 562 26.20 -18.97 -0.05
N PHE A 563 27.52 -18.99 0.20
CA PHE A 563 28.40 -17.86 -0.05
C PHE A 563 29.27 -18.15 -1.27
N TYR A 564 29.33 -17.20 -2.21
CA TYR A 564 30.04 -17.39 -3.46
C TYR A 564 30.98 -16.23 -3.79
N ASP A 565 32.07 -16.55 -4.46
CA ASP A 565 33.02 -15.58 -5.01
C ASP A 565 32.80 -15.33 -6.51
N SER A 566 32.39 -16.37 -7.25
CA SER A 566 32.04 -16.31 -8.67
C SER A 566 30.76 -17.10 -8.96
N ILE A 567 30.13 -16.83 -10.10
CA ILE A 567 28.94 -17.59 -10.54
C ILE A 567 29.29 -19.07 -10.78
N LEU A 568 30.50 -19.38 -11.23
CA LEU A 568 30.96 -20.76 -11.40
C LEU A 568 31.04 -21.49 -10.06
N ASP A 569 31.67 -20.88 -9.06
CA ASP A 569 31.74 -21.40 -7.70
C ASP A 569 30.33 -21.61 -7.13
N LEU A 570 29.44 -20.64 -7.30
CA LEU A 570 28.04 -20.77 -6.88
C LEU A 570 27.37 -21.98 -7.52
N ALA A 571 27.50 -22.15 -8.84
CA ALA A 571 26.88 -23.25 -9.55
C ALA A 571 27.37 -24.63 -9.08
N GLU A 572 28.68 -24.77 -8.77
CA GLU A 572 29.23 -25.97 -8.19
C GLU A 572 28.64 -26.27 -6.81
N GLN A 573 28.55 -25.25 -5.94
CA GLN A 573 27.94 -25.38 -4.60
C GLN A 573 26.45 -25.78 -4.69
N LEU A 574 25.68 -25.18 -5.58
CA LEU A 574 24.24 -25.47 -5.76
C LEU A 574 23.98 -26.87 -6.32
N LYS A 575 24.91 -27.42 -7.12
CA LYS A 575 24.85 -28.79 -7.65
C LYS A 575 25.21 -29.87 -6.62
N ASP A 576 25.83 -29.51 -5.49
CA ASP A 576 26.04 -30.44 -4.39
C ASP A 576 24.72 -30.69 -3.63
N ARG A 577 23.97 -31.68 -4.11
CA ARG A 577 22.65 -32.05 -3.56
C ARG A 577 22.71 -32.42 -2.07
N SER A 578 23.76 -33.07 -1.62
CA SER A 578 23.90 -33.48 -0.20
C SER A 578 24.02 -32.27 0.69
N ARG A 579 24.88 -31.33 0.33
CA ARG A 579 25.08 -30.06 1.04
C ARG A 579 23.80 -29.21 1.00
N MET A 580 23.14 -29.08 -0.16
CA MET A 580 21.93 -28.29 -0.28
C MET A 580 20.78 -28.88 0.53
N GLN A 581 20.63 -30.21 0.59
CA GLN A 581 19.65 -30.87 1.45
C GLN A 581 19.91 -30.60 2.93
N GLN A 582 21.17 -30.64 3.39
CA GLN A 582 21.53 -30.28 4.77
C GLN A 582 21.20 -28.84 5.10
N LEU A 583 21.56 -27.90 4.22
CA LEU A 583 21.23 -26.49 4.40
C LEU A 583 19.71 -26.25 4.47
N ARG A 584 18.95 -26.87 3.57
CA ARG A 584 17.48 -26.77 3.58
C ARG A 584 16.88 -27.30 4.89
N ALA A 585 17.35 -28.46 5.36
CA ALA A 585 16.91 -29.03 6.63
C ALA A 585 17.21 -28.09 7.81
N GLN A 586 18.37 -27.42 7.78
CA GLN A 586 18.76 -26.45 8.80
C GLN A 586 17.91 -25.19 8.79
N VAL A 587 17.64 -24.60 7.60
CA VAL A 587 16.72 -23.47 7.47
C VAL A 587 15.33 -23.86 7.98
N TRP A 588 14.82 -25.00 7.54
CA TRP A 588 13.50 -25.50 7.94
C TRP A 588 13.36 -25.68 9.46
N ALA A 589 14.38 -26.25 10.10
CA ALA A 589 14.37 -26.43 11.56
C ALA A 589 14.33 -25.10 12.33
N ARG A 590 14.94 -24.05 11.77
CA ARG A 590 15.05 -22.73 12.40
C ARG A 590 14.00 -21.71 11.94
N ARG A 591 13.19 -22.06 10.94
CA ARG A 591 12.30 -21.09 10.26
C ARG A 591 11.45 -20.24 11.21
N HIS A 592 11.00 -20.82 12.33
CA HIS A 592 10.15 -20.11 13.29
C HIS A 592 10.90 -19.00 14.05
N GLU A 593 12.22 -19.03 14.09
CA GLU A 593 13.05 -17.94 14.64
C GLU A 593 12.90 -16.65 13.79
N PHE A 594 12.41 -16.76 12.56
CA PHE A 594 12.14 -15.65 11.64
C PHE A 594 10.69 -15.16 11.70
N SER A 595 9.92 -15.50 12.73
CA SER A 595 8.59 -14.94 12.99
C SER A 595 8.65 -13.92 14.12
N PHE A 596 7.82 -12.88 14.03
CA PHE A 596 7.69 -11.89 15.09
C PHE A 596 7.19 -12.54 16.40
N ASP A 597 6.27 -13.51 16.30
CA ASP A 597 5.72 -14.27 17.43
C ASP A 597 6.81 -14.93 18.29
N HIS A 598 7.88 -15.44 17.67
CA HIS A 598 8.99 -16.06 18.39
C HIS A 598 9.67 -15.09 19.36
N HIS A 599 9.74 -13.81 18.98
CA HIS A 599 10.45 -12.78 19.73
C HIS A 599 9.56 -12.01 20.71
N VAL A 600 8.23 -12.14 20.62
CA VAL A 600 7.30 -11.37 21.47
C VAL A 600 7.54 -11.57 22.97
N PRO A 601 7.79 -12.79 23.49
CA PRO A 601 8.07 -12.96 24.91
C PRO A 601 9.26 -12.13 25.40
N GLU A 602 10.36 -12.11 24.62
CA GLU A 602 11.55 -11.32 24.95
C GLU A 602 11.31 -9.82 24.79
N LEU A 603 10.55 -9.42 23.74
CA LEU A 603 10.17 -8.03 23.52
C LEU A 603 9.32 -7.50 24.70
N VAL A 604 8.34 -8.27 25.17
CA VAL A 604 7.52 -7.90 26.33
C VAL A 604 8.36 -7.83 27.61
N ALA A 605 9.26 -8.79 27.82
CA ALA A 605 10.21 -8.73 28.93
C ALA A 605 11.11 -7.48 28.84
N PHE A 606 11.51 -7.10 27.63
CA PHE A 606 12.25 -5.86 27.40
C PHE A 606 11.41 -4.62 27.75
N PHE A 607 10.14 -4.53 27.31
CA PHE A 607 9.26 -3.43 27.69
C PHE A 607 9.14 -3.29 29.22
N ARG A 608 8.98 -4.41 29.92
CA ARG A 608 8.92 -4.39 31.41
C ARG A 608 10.21 -3.88 32.06
N ARG A 609 11.38 -4.24 31.50
CA ARG A 609 12.66 -3.68 31.98
C ARG A 609 12.74 -2.18 31.75
N VAL A 610 12.28 -1.70 30.61
CA VAL A 610 12.24 -0.26 30.29
C VAL A 610 11.29 0.49 31.25
N ILE A 611 10.09 -0.05 31.50
CA ILE A 611 9.13 0.51 32.44
C ILE A 611 9.74 0.60 33.84
N ALA A 612 10.37 -0.46 34.33
CA ALA A 612 11.01 -0.49 35.65
C ALA A 612 12.18 0.50 35.76
N ALA A 613 13.01 0.60 34.71
CA ALA A 613 14.14 1.54 34.66
C ALA A 613 13.66 3.01 34.65
N ALA A 614 12.60 3.31 33.91
CA ALA A 614 12.00 4.65 33.86
C ALA A 614 11.39 5.07 35.21
N ALA A 615 10.81 4.13 35.96
CA ALA A 615 10.28 4.39 37.32
C ALA A 615 11.36 4.67 38.35
N SER A 616 12.59 4.18 38.15
CA SER A 616 13.72 4.32 39.10
C SER A 616 14.66 5.48 38.78
N GLY A 617 14.55 6.07 37.59
CA GLY A 617 15.44 7.13 37.10
C GLY A 617 14.97 8.55 37.48
N PRO A 618 15.84 9.58 37.38
CA PRO A 618 15.40 10.96 37.50
C PRO A 618 14.40 11.25 36.35
N ARG A 619 13.24 11.81 36.74
CA ARG A 619 12.24 12.26 35.73
C ARG A 619 12.90 13.25 34.79
N LYS A 620 12.71 13.08 33.50
CA LYS A 620 13.13 14.05 32.47
C LYS A 620 12.55 15.40 32.85
N ALA A 621 13.39 16.39 33.13
CA ALA A 621 12.95 17.76 33.26
C ALA A 621 12.40 18.21 31.91
N GLY A 622 11.12 18.66 31.91
CA GLY A 622 10.43 19.18 30.72
C GLY A 622 11.03 20.51 30.23
#